data_14352392d4cf973e9eb028291a561a84
#
_entry.id   14352392d4cf973e9eb028291a561a84
#
_cell.length_a   1.000
_cell.length_b   1.000
_cell.length_c   1.000
_cell.angle_alpha   90.00
_cell.angle_beta   90.00
_cell.angle_gamma   90.00
#
_symmetry.space_group_name_H-M   'P 1'
#
loop_
_entity.id
_entity.type
_entity.pdbx_description
1 polymer ?
#
loop_
_entity_poly.entity_id
_entity_poly.type
_entity_poly.pdbx_seq_one_letter_code
_entity_poly.pdbx_strand_id
1 'polypeptide(L)'
;MRKLVLTVAGVARGESSQAAIGVILSDTQGRILERWGSPIGRATEEVAEYKALLEGLRRALPHQPGEIVVFLESRTVTNQILGHVSPREPSIQNLNRQVQEILRKFPRWRVSFVDPEVCRPARRLAEQALFEEARAERERAILRQEILSLVDALPVEELRRALSLLQSLQAAKG
;
A
#
# COMPACT_ATOMS: atom_id res chain seq x y z
N MET A 1 11.39 -20.82 -18.97
CA MET A 1 11.33 -19.44 -18.42
C MET A 1 10.32 -19.38 -17.30
N ARG A 2 10.72 -18.90 -16.14
CA ARG A 2 9.83 -18.79 -14.97
C ARG A 2 8.74 -17.74 -15.23
N LYS A 3 7.49 -18.14 -15.02
CA LYS A 3 6.34 -17.25 -15.12
C LYS A 3 5.79 -16.99 -13.72
N LEU A 4 5.54 -15.74 -13.39
CA LEU A 4 4.95 -15.32 -12.12
C LEU A 4 3.61 -14.64 -12.35
N VAL A 5 2.75 -14.76 -11.35
CA VAL A 5 1.43 -14.12 -11.29
C VAL A 5 1.44 -13.09 -10.17
N LEU A 6 1.10 -11.87 -10.50
CA LEU A 6 0.96 -10.76 -9.58
C LEU A 6 -0.51 -10.38 -9.47
N THR A 7 -1.05 -10.49 -8.27
CA THR A 7 -2.41 -10.06 -7.94
C THR A 7 -2.33 -8.88 -6.98
N VAL A 8 -2.98 -7.78 -7.33
CA VAL A 8 -2.93 -6.55 -6.55
C VAL A 8 -4.33 -6.00 -6.28
N ALA A 9 -4.45 -5.24 -5.21
CA ALA A 9 -5.66 -4.50 -4.89
C ALA A 9 -5.28 -3.20 -4.16
N GLY A 10 -5.95 -2.12 -4.51
CA GLY A 10 -5.94 -0.85 -3.80
C GLY A 10 -7.31 -0.62 -3.18
N VAL A 11 -7.37 -0.20 -1.94
CA VAL A 11 -8.61 0.17 -1.25
C VAL A 11 -8.50 1.56 -0.67
N ALA A 12 -9.61 2.30 -0.72
CA ALA A 12 -9.73 3.60 -0.07
C ALA A 12 -11.08 3.65 0.64
N ARG A 13 -11.10 4.02 1.92
CA ARG A 13 -12.32 4.00 2.74
C ARG A 13 -12.47 5.27 3.57
N GLY A 14 -13.74 5.64 3.73
CA GLY A 14 -14.19 6.70 4.61
C GLY A 14 -14.03 8.10 4.02
N GLU A 15 -14.55 9.08 4.74
CA GLU A 15 -14.47 10.50 4.36
C GLU A 15 -13.03 11.04 4.33
N SER A 16 -12.15 10.43 5.13
CA SER A 16 -10.72 10.76 5.15
C SER A 16 -9.95 10.24 3.95
N SER A 17 -10.57 9.40 3.11
CA SER A 17 -9.91 8.74 1.97
C SER A 17 -8.64 7.99 2.35
N GLN A 18 -8.59 7.42 3.56
CA GLN A 18 -7.49 6.56 3.98
C GLN A 18 -7.43 5.34 3.08
N ALA A 19 -6.25 5.03 2.59
CA ALA A 19 -6.02 4.01 1.59
C ALA A 19 -4.95 3.01 2.02
N ALA A 20 -5.02 1.83 1.45
CA ALA A 20 -4.05 0.77 1.64
C ALA A 20 -3.92 -0.06 0.37
N ILE A 21 -2.83 -0.78 0.27
CA ILE A 21 -2.50 -1.66 -0.85
C ILE A 21 -2.31 -3.09 -0.38
N GLY A 22 -2.64 -4.03 -1.25
CA GLY A 22 -2.39 -5.46 -1.08
C GLY A 22 -1.76 -6.05 -2.33
N VAL A 23 -0.77 -6.90 -2.12
CA VAL A 23 0.02 -7.53 -3.19
C VAL A 23 0.21 -9.00 -2.85
N ILE A 24 -0.01 -9.87 -3.83
CA ILE A 24 0.33 -11.29 -3.78
C ILE A 24 1.12 -11.64 -5.03
N LEU A 25 2.31 -12.16 -4.85
CA LEU A 25 3.14 -12.72 -5.89
C LEU A 25 3.15 -14.24 -5.77
N SER A 26 2.81 -14.93 -6.82
CA SER A 26 2.75 -16.40 -6.86
C SER A 26 3.36 -16.97 -8.13
N ASP A 27 3.63 -18.28 -8.12
CA ASP A 27 3.93 -19.01 -9.35
C ASP A 27 2.63 -19.44 -10.05
N THR A 28 2.77 -20.09 -11.20
CA THR A 28 1.63 -20.56 -12.00
C THR A 28 0.90 -21.76 -11.39
N GLN A 29 1.45 -22.37 -10.35
CA GLN A 29 0.82 -23.45 -9.59
C GLN A 29 0.06 -22.92 -8.35
N GLY A 30 0.04 -21.59 -8.17
CA GLY A 30 -0.62 -20.96 -7.04
C GLY A 30 0.21 -20.93 -5.76
N ARG A 31 1.47 -21.34 -5.79
CA ARG A 31 2.36 -21.22 -4.63
C ARG A 31 2.74 -19.77 -4.43
N ILE A 32 2.43 -19.25 -3.26
CA ILE A 32 2.70 -17.87 -2.90
C ILE A 32 4.20 -17.69 -2.59
N LEU A 33 4.82 -16.72 -3.24
CA LEU A 33 6.20 -16.31 -3.01
C LEU A 33 6.28 -15.13 -2.06
N GLU A 34 5.38 -14.14 -2.24
CA GLU A 34 5.31 -12.96 -1.38
C GLU A 34 3.87 -12.54 -1.14
N ARG A 35 3.63 -12.00 0.07
CA ARG A 35 2.42 -11.29 0.46
C ARG A 35 2.81 -9.96 1.06
N TRP A 36 2.11 -8.91 0.68
CA TRP A 36 2.36 -7.59 1.22
C TRP A 36 1.06 -6.80 1.36
N GLY A 37 0.85 -6.21 2.54
CA GLY A 37 -0.22 -5.26 2.80
C GLY A 37 0.36 -4.04 3.51
N SER A 38 -0.01 -2.84 3.09
CA SER A 38 0.50 -1.60 3.69
C SER A 38 -0.50 -0.47 3.58
N PRO A 39 -0.69 0.34 4.64
CA PRO A 39 -1.36 1.61 4.52
C PRO A 39 -0.49 2.57 3.69
N ILE A 40 -1.13 3.45 2.94
CA ILE A 40 -0.45 4.43 2.06
C ILE A 40 -0.87 5.87 2.33
N GLY A 41 -1.58 6.12 3.43
CA GLY A 41 -2.12 7.43 3.75
C GLY A 41 -3.36 7.77 2.92
N ARG A 42 -3.56 9.06 2.63
CA ARG A 42 -4.71 9.53 1.85
C ARG A 42 -4.48 9.31 0.37
N ALA A 43 -5.41 8.63 -0.28
CA ALA A 43 -5.42 8.44 -1.72
C ALA A 43 -6.81 8.06 -2.21
N THR A 44 -7.08 8.27 -3.48
CA THR A 44 -8.23 7.69 -4.16
C THR A 44 -8.00 6.18 -4.39
N GLU A 45 -9.07 5.45 -4.64
CA GLU A 45 -8.97 4.01 -4.97
C GLU A 45 -8.11 3.78 -6.22
N GLU A 46 -8.25 4.62 -7.25
CA GLU A 46 -7.45 4.56 -8.47
C GLU A 46 -5.94 4.73 -8.18
N VAL A 47 -5.58 5.73 -7.37
CA VAL A 47 -4.19 5.94 -6.94
C VAL A 47 -3.69 4.75 -6.13
N ALA A 48 -4.51 4.21 -5.24
CA ALA A 48 -4.15 3.03 -4.45
C ALA A 48 -3.88 1.82 -5.32
N GLU A 49 -4.70 1.56 -6.34
CA GLU A 49 -4.45 0.48 -7.29
C GLU A 49 -3.14 0.64 -8.07
N TYR A 50 -2.84 1.85 -8.57
CA TYR A 50 -1.56 2.12 -9.20
C TYR A 50 -0.37 1.88 -8.26
N LYS A 51 -0.49 2.32 -7.01
CA LYS A 51 0.56 2.09 -6.00
C LYS A 51 0.73 0.62 -5.65
N ALA A 52 -0.37 -0.14 -5.57
CA ALA A 52 -0.32 -1.59 -5.38
C ALA A 52 0.39 -2.28 -6.55
N LEU A 53 0.07 -1.88 -7.78
CA LEU A 53 0.72 -2.39 -8.98
C LEU A 53 2.21 -2.08 -9.00
N LEU A 54 2.60 -0.84 -8.71
CA LEU A 54 4.01 -0.43 -8.64
C LEU A 54 4.79 -1.23 -7.60
N GLU A 55 4.24 -1.37 -6.40
CA GLU A 55 4.86 -2.14 -5.33
C GLU A 55 5.00 -3.62 -5.72
N GLY A 56 3.95 -4.20 -6.29
CA GLY A 56 3.97 -5.59 -6.75
C GLY A 56 5.00 -5.85 -7.85
N LEU A 57 5.10 -4.96 -8.82
CA LEU A 57 6.10 -5.07 -9.89
C LEU A 57 7.53 -4.93 -9.36
N ARG A 58 7.76 -3.99 -8.41
CA ARG A 58 9.07 -3.84 -7.76
C ARG A 58 9.48 -5.11 -7.00
N ARG A 59 8.54 -5.75 -6.32
CA ARG A 59 8.78 -7.02 -5.61
C ARG A 59 8.99 -8.20 -6.54
N ALA A 60 8.39 -8.19 -7.70
CA ALA A 60 8.58 -9.25 -8.71
C ALA A 60 9.94 -9.18 -9.41
N LEU A 61 10.54 -8.00 -9.56
CA LEU A 61 11.80 -7.82 -10.28
C LEU A 61 12.97 -8.68 -9.75
N PRO A 62 13.22 -8.78 -8.41
CA PRO A 62 14.31 -9.59 -7.88
C PRO A 62 14.20 -11.09 -8.21
N HIS A 63 13.00 -11.58 -8.48
CA HIS A 63 12.76 -12.96 -8.86
C HIS A 63 13.12 -13.27 -10.32
N GLN A 64 13.44 -12.23 -11.12
CA GLN A 64 13.85 -12.33 -12.52
C GLN A 64 12.93 -13.24 -13.37
N PRO A 65 11.60 -13.03 -13.35
CA PRO A 65 10.70 -13.86 -14.15
C PRO A 65 10.90 -13.60 -15.65
N GLY A 66 10.78 -14.64 -16.46
CA GLY A 66 10.74 -14.50 -17.91
C GLY A 66 9.41 -13.92 -18.41
N GLU A 67 8.36 -14.05 -17.61
CA GLU A 67 7.04 -13.46 -17.86
C GLU A 67 6.36 -13.11 -16.54
N ILE A 68 5.76 -11.92 -16.48
CA ILE A 68 4.88 -11.50 -15.39
C ILE A 68 3.44 -11.35 -15.90
N VAL A 69 2.49 -11.96 -15.23
CA VAL A 69 1.05 -11.79 -15.47
C VAL A 69 0.47 -11.04 -14.32
N VAL A 70 -0.18 -9.92 -14.58
CA VAL A 70 -0.77 -9.04 -13.58
C VAL A 70 -2.29 -9.14 -13.66
N PHE A 71 -2.92 -9.37 -12.52
CA PHE A 71 -4.36 -9.36 -12.36
C PHE A 71 -4.81 -8.10 -11.60
N LEU A 72 -5.71 -7.35 -12.23
CA LEU A 72 -6.32 -6.14 -11.72
C LEU A 72 -7.85 -6.28 -11.71
N GLU A 73 -8.49 -5.75 -10.70
CA GLU A 73 -9.95 -5.67 -10.62
C GLU A 73 -10.51 -4.33 -11.12
N SER A 74 -9.67 -3.35 -11.40
CA SER A 74 -10.07 -2.08 -12.01
C SER A 74 -9.97 -2.13 -13.53
N ARG A 75 -11.10 -2.01 -14.17
CA ARG A 75 -11.16 -1.89 -15.63
C ARG A 75 -10.50 -0.60 -16.11
N THR A 76 -10.69 0.49 -15.37
CA THR A 76 -10.10 1.79 -15.69
C THR A 76 -8.59 1.73 -15.70
N VAL A 77 -7.98 1.25 -14.62
CA VAL A 77 -6.51 1.12 -14.52
C VAL A 77 -5.97 0.17 -15.58
N THR A 78 -6.63 -0.99 -15.79
CA THR A 78 -6.23 -1.94 -16.83
C THR A 78 -6.21 -1.29 -18.21
N ASN A 79 -7.27 -0.57 -18.59
CA ASN A 79 -7.34 0.09 -19.89
C ASN A 79 -6.31 1.21 -20.05
N GLN A 80 -6.00 1.92 -18.97
CA GLN A 80 -4.96 2.93 -18.98
C GLN A 80 -3.56 2.32 -19.19
N ILE A 81 -3.26 1.21 -18.49
CA ILE A 81 -1.98 0.49 -18.64
C ILE A 81 -1.83 -0.08 -20.05
N LEU A 82 -2.91 -0.63 -20.63
CA LEU A 82 -2.89 -1.19 -21.98
C LEU A 82 -2.92 -0.11 -23.08
N GLY A 83 -3.07 1.17 -22.74
CA GLY A 83 -3.08 2.27 -23.69
C GLY A 83 -4.43 2.47 -24.42
N HIS A 84 -5.51 1.80 -23.98
CA HIS A 84 -6.85 1.97 -24.56
C HIS A 84 -7.49 3.30 -24.16
N VAL A 85 -7.10 3.84 -23.00
CA VAL A 85 -7.55 5.13 -22.45
C VAL A 85 -6.36 5.86 -21.88
N SER A 86 -6.28 7.17 -22.14
CA SER A 86 -5.23 8.02 -21.54
C SER A 86 -5.73 8.62 -20.23
N PRO A 87 -4.97 8.51 -19.14
CA PRO A 87 -5.31 9.19 -17.90
C PRO A 87 -5.31 10.70 -18.08
N ARG A 88 -6.28 11.39 -17.48
CA ARG A 88 -6.41 12.84 -17.57
C ARG A 88 -5.71 13.58 -16.45
N GLU A 89 -5.74 13.03 -15.24
CA GLU A 89 -5.12 13.65 -14.07
C GLU A 89 -3.59 13.51 -14.12
N PRO A 90 -2.83 14.61 -13.87
CA PRO A 90 -1.37 14.57 -13.88
C PRO A 90 -0.76 13.55 -12.91
N SER A 91 -1.37 13.36 -11.73
CA SER A 91 -0.94 12.37 -10.74
C SER A 91 -1.05 10.94 -11.28
N ILE A 92 -2.15 10.63 -11.95
CA ILE A 92 -2.37 9.32 -12.58
C ILE A 92 -1.46 9.13 -13.80
N GLN A 93 -1.25 10.16 -14.59
CA GLN A 93 -0.30 10.12 -15.71
C GLN A 93 1.12 9.78 -15.23
N ASN A 94 1.55 10.37 -14.12
CA ASN A 94 2.85 10.09 -13.53
C ASN A 94 2.96 8.64 -13.03
N LEU A 95 1.95 8.14 -12.34
CA LEU A 95 1.89 6.76 -11.88
C LEU A 95 1.89 5.77 -13.06
N ASN A 96 1.10 6.06 -14.10
CA ASN A 96 1.09 5.25 -15.33
C ASN A 96 2.47 5.18 -15.97
N ARG A 97 3.16 6.30 -16.08
CA ARG A 97 4.53 6.36 -16.61
C ARG A 97 5.48 5.47 -15.81
N GLN A 98 5.43 5.55 -14.48
CA GLN A 98 6.24 4.70 -13.61
C GLN A 98 5.96 3.21 -13.82
N VAL A 99 4.68 2.83 -13.96
CA VAL A 99 4.29 1.45 -14.26
C VAL A 99 4.85 1.00 -15.61
N GLN A 100 4.72 1.83 -16.65
CA GLN A 100 5.26 1.52 -17.98
C GLN A 100 6.78 1.32 -17.95
N GLU A 101 7.50 2.15 -17.20
CA GLU A 101 8.95 2.03 -17.05
C GLU A 101 9.37 0.72 -16.37
N ILE A 102 8.62 0.29 -15.34
CA ILE A 102 8.90 -0.98 -14.66
C ILE A 102 8.52 -2.17 -15.53
N LEU A 103 7.38 -2.12 -16.22
CA LEU A 103 6.94 -3.21 -17.11
C LEU A 103 7.97 -3.51 -18.21
N ARG A 104 8.64 -2.48 -18.73
CA ARG A 104 9.72 -2.65 -19.74
C ARG A 104 10.92 -3.45 -19.24
N LYS A 105 11.09 -3.59 -17.94
CA LYS A 105 12.18 -4.38 -17.34
C LYS A 105 11.89 -5.88 -17.33
N PHE A 106 10.67 -6.29 -17.60
CA PHE A 106 10.31 -7.69 -17.74
C PHE A 106 10.41 -8.11 -19.21
N PRO A 107 11.00 -9.28 -19.51
CA PRO A 107 11.09 -9.77 -20.88
C PRO A 107 9.73 -9.91 -21.57
N ARG A 108 8.73 -10.36 -20.82
CA ARG A 108 7.31 -10.42 -21.24
C ARG A 108 6.40 -10.07 -20.07
N TRP A 109 5.30 -9.39 -20.39
CA TRP A 109 4.30 -9.05 -19.41
C TRP A 109 2.90 -9.08 -20.00
N ARG A 110 1.93 -9.34 -19.16
CA ARG A 110 0.50 -9.22 -19.46
C ARG A 110 -0.20 -8.56 -18.30
N VAL A 111 -1.15 -7.70 -18.60
CA VAL A 111 -2.06 -7.09 -17.63
C VAL A 111 -3.47 -7.46 -18.03
N SER A 112 -4.24 -7.98 -17.10
CA SER A 112 -5.61 -8.45 -17.35
C SER A 112 -6.55 -7.94 -16.27
N PHE A 113 -7.70 -7.43 -16.72
CA PHE A 113 -8.85 -7.24 -15.87
C PHE A 113 -9.43 -8.61 -15.52
N VAL A 114 -9.72 -8.82 -14.24
CA VAL A 114 -10.27 -10.10 -13.73
C VAL A 114 -11.49 -9.81 -12.83
N ASP A 115 -12.27 -10.88 -12.60
CA ASP A 115 -13.33 -10.83 -11.60
C ASP A 115 -12.76 -10.44 -10.23
N PRO A 116 -13.46 -9.56 -9.46
CA PRO A 116 -13.01 -9.13 -8.13
C PRO A 116 -12.67 -10.27 -7.16
N GLU A 117 -13.31 -11.44 -7.31
CA GLU A 117 -13.01 -12.62 -6.49
C GLU A 117 -11.56 -13.08 -6.63
N VAL A 118 -10.97 -12.93 -7.80
CA VAL A 118 -9.56 -13.30 -8.06
C VAL A 118 -8.61 -12.40 -7.24
N CYS A 119 -8.95 -11.14 -7.08
CA CYS A 119 -8.16 -10.18 -6.31
C CYS A 119 -8.51 -10.14 -4.82
N ARG A 120 -9.53 -10.89 -4.38
CA ARG A 120 -9.99 -10.92 -2.97
C ARG A 120 -8.84 -11.15 -1.97
N PRO A 121 -7.92 -12.09 -2.16
CA PRO A 121 -6.82 -12.29 -1.22
C PRO A 121 -5.90 -11.06 -1.08
N ALA A 122 -5.60 -10.37 -2.17
CA ALA A 122 -4.84 -9.12 -2.14
C ALA A 122 -5.63 -7.99 -1.48
N ARG A 123 -6.94 -7.89 -1.77
CA ARG A 123 -7.84 -6.93 -1.13
C ARG A 123 -7.90 -7.12 0.38
N ARG A 124 -7.96 -8.36 0.87
CA ARG A 124 -7.95 -8.64 2.31
C ARG A 124 -6.68 -8.14 2.98
N LEU A 125 -5.53 -8.26 2.34
CA LEU A 125 -4.27 -7.71 2.86
C LEU A 125 -4.34 -6.18 2.98
N ALA A 126 -4.88 -5.50 1.97
CA ALA A 126 -5.08 -4.06 2.00
C ALA A 126 -6.05 -3.64 3.10
N GLU A 127 -7.19 -4.31 3.21
CA GLU A 127 -8.22 -4.04 4.23
C GLU A 127 -7.70 -4.28 5.65
N GLN A 128 -6.92 -5.34 5.85
CA GLN A 128 -6.28 -5.63 7.13
C GLN A 128 -5.27 -4.54 7.50
N ALA A 129 -4.43 -4.11 6.56
CA ALA A 129 -3.47 -3.04 6.80
C ALA A 129 -4.17 -1.73 7.18
N LEU A 130 -5.28 -1.40 6.52
CA LEU A 130 -6.09 -0.23 6.82
C LEU A 130 -6.74 -0.31 8.22
N PHE A 131 -7.24 -1.48 8.60
CA PHE A 131 -7.81 -1.72 9.92
C PHE A 131 -6.75 -1.60 11.03
N GLU A 132 -5.58 -2.18 10.85
CA GLU A 132 -4.48 -2.12 11.81
C GLU A 132 -3.98 -0.69 12.00
N GLU A 133 -3.88 0.09 10.93
CA GLU A 133 -3.51 1.51 10.98
C GLU A 133 -4.55 2.32 11.78
N ALA A 134 -5.83 2.13 11.50
CA ALA A 134 -6.90 2.81 12.22
C ALA A 134 -6.92 2.44 13.72
N ARG A 135 -6.61 1.19 14.05
CA ARG A 135 -6.49 0.73 15.43
C ARG A 135 -5.31 1.40 16.12
N ALA A 136 -4.14 1.45 15.48
CA ALA A 136 -2.95 2.09 16.02
C ALA A 136 -3.16 3.59 16.25
N GLU A 137 -3.83 4.27 15.32
CA GLU A 137 -4.18 5.69 15.48
C GLU A 137 -5.12 5.93 16.67
N ARG A 138 -6.12 5.09 16.86
CA ARG A 138 -7.03 5.18 18.01
C ARG A 138 -6.29 4.97 19.33
N GLU A 139 -5.45 3.94 19.42
CA GLU A 139 -4.63 3.67 20.59
C GLU A 139 -3.70 4.85 20.91
N ARG A 140 -3.04 5.39 19.90
CA ARG A 140 -2.21 6.59 20.03
C ARG A 140 -2.99 7.79 20.55
N ALA A 141 -4.21 8.01 20.06
CA ALA A 141 -5.06 9.10 20.51
C ALA A 141 -5.47 8.95 21.98
N ILE A 142 -5.79 7.73 22.42
CA ILE A 142 -6.12 7.44 23.82
C ILE A 142 -4.92 7.69 24.73
N LEU A 143 -3.76 7.13 24.38
CA LEU A 143 -2.53 7.30 25.17
C LEU A 143 -2.10 8.77 25.23
N ARG A 144 -2.23 9.51 24.13
CA ARG A 144 -1.97 10.95 24.11
C ARG A 144 -2.88 11.70 25.09
N GLN A 145 -4.16 11.37 25.10
CA GLN A 145 -5.14 11.99 26.00
C GLN A 145 -4.80 11.70 27.47
N GLU A 146 -4.44 10.47 27.79
CA GLU A 146 -4.01 10.06 29.14
C GLU A 146 -2.74 10.82 29.58
N ILE A 147 -1.75 10.90 28.71
CA ILE A 147 -0.50 11.63 29.00
C ILE A 147 -0.81 13.11 29.26
N LEU A 148 -1.63 13.76 28.45
CA LEU A 148 -2.01 15.16 28.62
C LEU A 148 -2.74 15.37 29.95
N SER A 149 -3.64 14.48 30.33
CA SER A 149 -4.34 14.56 31.63
C SER A 149 -3.40 14.44 32.82
N LEU A 150 -2.40 13.57 32.74
CA LEU A 150 -1.39 13.42 33.76
C LEU A 150 -0.50 14.65 33.86
N VAL A 151 -0.08 15.19 32.72
CA VAL A 151 0.79 16.37 32.64
C VAL A 151 0.13 17.61 33.24
N ASP A 152 -1.19 17.82 32.99
CA ASP A 152 -1.95 18.95 33.50
C ASP A 152 -1.98 19.01 35.03
N ALA A 153 -1.81 17.90 35.70
CA ALA A 153 -1.83 17.80 37.17
C ALA A 153 -0.43 17.94 37.82
N LEU A 154 0.64 17.99 37.04
CA LEU A 154 2.01 17.97 37.57
C LEU A 154 2.54 19.36 37.98
N PRO A 155 3.22 19.48 39.14
CA PRO A 155 4.00 20.66 39.48
C PRO A 155 5.14 20.92 38.48
N VAL A 156 5.62 22.17 38.45
CA VAL A 156 6.67 22.62 37.50
C VAL A 156 7.93 21.73 37.49
N GLU A 157 8.39 21.33 38.66
CA GLU A 157 9.59 20.46 38.74
C GLU A 157 9.37 19.06 38.13
N GLU A 158 8.19 18.51 38.31
CA GLU A 158 7.81 17.22 37.70
C GLU A 158 7.57 17.35 36.20
N LEU A 159 7.02 18.47 35.75
CA LEU A 159 6.91 18.79 34.32
C LEU A 159 8.26 18.80 33.63
N ARG A 160 9.29 19.39 34.27
CA ARG A 160 10.67 19.38 33.74
C ARG A 160 11.22 17.95 33.59
N ARG A 161 10.97 17.09 34.59
CA ARG A 161 11.37 15.68 34.53
C ARG A 161 10.64 14.94 33.41
N ALA A 162 9.34 15.13 33.28
CA ALA A 162 8.53 14.54 32.22
C ALA A 162 9.03 14.96 30.84
N LEU A 163 9.33 16.24 30.65
CA LEU A 163 9.90 16.76 29.39
C LEU A 163 11.22 16.10 29.06
N SER A 164 12.11 15.98 30.03
CA SER A 164 13.42 15.30 29.86
C SER A 164 13.27 13.83 29.43
N LEU A 165 12.33 13.10 30.04
CA LEU A 165 12.05 11.71 29.67
C LEU A 165 11.53 11.59 28.23
N LEU A 166 10.60 12.47 27.82
CA LEU A 166 10.05 12.50 26.46
C LEU A 166 11.14 12.84 25.43
N GLN A 167 12.02 13.78 25.74
CA GLN A 167 13.14 14.13 24.87
C GLN A 167 14.11 12.95 24.70
N SER A 168 14.38 12.19 25.77
CA SER A 168 15.20 10.99 25.71
C SER A 168 14.59 9.91 24.80
N LEU A 169 13.27 9.73 24.84
CA LEU A 169 12.55 8.81 23.97
C LEU A 169 12.63 9.21 22.49
N GLN A 170 12.63 10.50 22.19
CA GLN A 170 12.82 11.00 20.83
C GLN A 170 14.26 10.76 20.33
N ALA A 171 15.26 11.01 21.16
CA ALA A 171 16.66 10.83 20.80
C ALA A 171 17.02 9.37 20.55
N ALA A 172 16.37 8.41 21.21
CA ALA A 172 16.57 6.97 21.01
C ALA A 172 16.05 6.43 19.67
N LYS A 173 15.30 7.23 18.90
CA LYS A 173 14.74 6.86 17.59
C LYS A 173 15.57 7.36 16.40
N GLY A 174 16.66 8.04 16.65
CA GLY A 174 17.59 8.56 15.65
C GLY A 174 18.73 7.61 15.30
#